data_4f82131d0554f5182a19f57911d415b5
#
_entry.id   4f82131d0554f5182a19f57911d415b5
#
_cell.length_a   1.000
_cell.length_b   1.000
_cell.length_c   1.000
_cell.angle_alpha   90.00
_cell.angle_beta   90.00
_cell.angle_gamma   90.00
#
_symmetry.space_group_name_H-M   'P 1'
#
loop_
_entity.id
_entity.type
_entity.pdbx_description
1 polymer ?
#
loop_
_entity_poly.entity_id
_entity_poly.type
_entity_poly.pdbx_seq_one_letter_code
_entity_poly.pdbx_strand_id
1 'polypeptide(L)'
;MVANISSAMGSIDDNGSGGSYAYRASKVTMNMFTKSLSVDLKSDNIIVMTLHPGWVQTDMGGPNALINTETSATGLLDVFNKADMSYTGKFLDWAGKERKW
;
A
#
# COMPACT_ATOMS: atom_id res chain seq x y z
N MET A 1 -4.75 -5.15 13.82
CA MET A 1 -4.25 -4.36 12.67
C MET A 1 -4.75 -4.95 11.38
N VAL A 2 -5.18 -4.10 10.46
CA VAL A 2 -5.53 -4.46 9.07
C VAL A 2 -4.55 -3.76 8.15
N ALA A 3 -3.85 -4.51 7.31
CA ALA A 3 -2.92 -3.98 6.33
C ALA A 3 -3.29 -4.51 4.94
N ASN A 4 -3.87 -3.67 4.12
CA ASN A 4 -4.29 -4.02 2.77
C ASN A 4 -3.17 -3.77 1.76
N ILE A 5 -2.82 -4.80 1.00
CA ILE A 5 -1.80 -4.67 -0.05
C ILE A 5 -2.43 -4.09 -1.31
N SER A 6 -2.00 -2.90 -1.66
CA SER A 6 -2.42 -2.17 -2.85
C SER A 6 -1.23 -1.99 -3.81
N SER A 7 -1.19 -0.89 -4.52
CA SER A 7 -0.12 -0.56 -5.47
C SER A 7 0.02 0.96 -5.58
N ALA A 8 1.22 1.43 -5.87
CA ALA A 8 1.44 2.81 -6.30
C ALA A 8 0.56 3.20 -7.50
N MET A 9 0.18 2.24 -8.34
CA MET A 9 -0.75 2.45 -9.45
C MET A 9 -2.18 2.79 -9.01
N GLY A 10 -2.52 2.61 -7.73
CA GLY A 10 -3.76 3.08 -7.12
C GLY A 10 -3.71 4.52 -6.62
N SER A 11 -2.58 5.19 -6.71
CA SER A 11 -2.47 6.61 -6.38
C SER A 11 -2.94 7.47 -7.56
N ILE A 12 -3.91 8.33 -7.32
CA ILE A 12 -4.38 9.30 -8.32
C ILE A 12 -3.30 10.38 -8.52
N ASP A 13 -2.70 10.84 -7.43
CA ASP A 13 -1.64 11.87 -7.45
C ASP A 13 -0.40 11.42 -8.24
N ASP A 14 -0.02 10.15 -8.09
CA ASP A 14 1.18 9.57 -8.73
C ASP A 14 0.94 9.11 -10.18
N ASN A 15 -0.28 9.24 -10.70
CA ASN A 15 -0.64 8.78 -12.04
C ASN A 15 -0.23 9.79 -13.11
N GLY A 16 1.03 9.74 -13.53
CA GLY A 16 1.57 10.56 -14.62
C GLY A 16 1.59 9.86 -15.99
N SER A 17 1.43 8.54 -16.02
CA SER A 17 1.56 7.77 -17.28
C SER A 17 0.23 7.33 -17.91
N GLY A 18 -0.85 7.34 -17.14
CA GLY A 18 -2.15 6.85 -17.62
C GLY A 18 -2.16 5.33 -17.83
N GLY A 19 -3.13 4.84 -18.60
CA GLY A 19 -3.27 3.43 -18.94
C GLY A 19 -3.69 2.56 -17.75
N SER A 20 -3.71 1.24 -17.96
CA SER A 20 -4.05 0.22 -16.94
C SER A 20 -5.33 0.52 -16.16
N TYR A 21 -6.39 0.95 -16.84
CA TYR A 21 -7.61 1.46 -16.22
C TYR A 21 -8.20 0.50 -15.19
N ALA A 22 -8.40 -0.76 -15.55
CA ALA A 22 -9.01 -1.75 -14.66
C ALA A 22 -8.16 -2.03 -13.43
N TYR A 23 -6.85 -2.21 -13.60
CA TYR A 23 -5.93 -2.44 -12.49
C TYR A 23 -5.87 -1.24 -11.55
N ARG A 24 -5.70 -0.04 -12.09
CA ARG A 24 -5.68 1.19 -11.29
C ARG A 24 -6.99 1.38 -10.53
N ALA A 25 -8.14 1.20 -11.20
CA ALA A 25 -9.45 1.29 -10.56
C ALA A 25 -9.61 0.29 -9.40
N SER A 26 -9.16 -0.96 -9.56
CA SER A 26 -9.21 -1.96 -8.50
C SER A 26 -8.38 -1.55 -7.28
N LYS A 27 -7.21 -0.95 -7.48
CA LYS A 27 -6.33 -0.50 -6.40
C LYS A 27 -6.80 0.79 -5.73
N VAL A 28 -7.39 1.73 -6.48
CA VAL A 28 -8.08 2.91 -5.92
C VAL A 28 -9.24 2.46 -5.03
N THR A 29 -10.02 1.47 -5.48
CA THR A 29 -11.12 0.91 -4.69
C THR A 29 -10.60 0.34 -3.37
N MET A 30 -9.52 -0.44 -3.39
CA MET A 30 -8.87 -0.95 -2.17
C MET A 30 -8.43 0.19 -1.25
N ASN A 31 -7.86 1.24 -1.81
CA ASN A 31 -7.41 2.42 -1.07
C ASN A 31 -8.60 3.12 -0.37
N MET A 32 -9.70 3.31 -1.09
CA MET A 32 -10.92 3.94 -0.53
C MET A 32 -11.52 3.08 0.59
N PHE A 33 -11.64 1.76 0.38
CA PHE A 33 -12.13 0.86 1.42
C PHE A 33 -11.25 0.91 2.67
N THR A 34 -9.93 0.91 2.50
CA THR A 34 -8.99 1.01 3.62
C THR A 34 -9.17 2.33 4.37
N LYS A 35 -9.33 3.43 3.66
CA LYS A 35 -9.57 4.74 4.27
C LYS A 35 -10.88 4.76 5.07
N SER A 36 -11.97 4.29 4.51
CA SER A 36 -13.26 4.21 5.19
C SER A 36 -13.17 3.34 6.43
N LEU A 37 -12.61 2.14 6.29
CA LEU A 37 -12.44 1.20 7.40
C LEU A 37 -11.56 1.78 8.52
N SER A 38 -10.56 2.58 8.18
CA SER A 38 -9.70 3.24 9.18
C SER A 38 -10.47 4.24 10.05
N VAL A 39 -11.47 4.88 9.48
CA VAL A 39 -12.36 5.80 10.21
C VAL A 39 -13.33 5.02 11.11
N ASP A 40 -13.94 3.98 10.55
CA ASP A 40 -14.95 3.17 11.24
C ASP A 40 -14.36 2.45 12.47
N LEU A 41 -13.12 1.96 12.37
CA LEU A 41 -12.48 1.17 13.42
C LEU A 41 -11.56 1.97 14.34
N LYS A 42 -11.49 3.28 14.17
CA LYS A 42 -10.61 4.14 14.98
C LYS A 42 -10.93 4.09 16.47
N SER A 43 -12.19 4.10 16.82
CA SER A 43 -12.64 4.03 18.23
C SER A 43 -12.33 2.71 18.90
N ASP A 44 -12.12 1.65 18.11
CA ASP A 44 -11.74 0.32 18.60
C ASP A 44 -10.20 0.15 18.69
N ASN A 45 -9.44 1.22 18.43
CA ASN A 45 -7.97 1.22 18.41
C ASN A 45 -7.38 0.18 17.43
N ILE A 46 -8.03 -0.05 16.30
CA ILE A 46 -7.55 -0.92 15.24
C ILE A 46 -6.82 -0.09 14.20
N ILE A 47 -5.55 -0.40 13.99
CA ILE A 47 -4.73 0.22 12.93
C ILE A 47 -5.19 -0.35 11.59
N VAL A 48 -5.53 0.53 10.65
CA VAL A 48 -5.92 0.15 9.28
C VAL A 48 -5.14 0.99 8.29
N MET A 49 -4.34 0.34 7.45
CA MET A 49 -3.46 1.02 6.49
C MET A 49 -3.40 0.32 5.15
N THR A 50 -3.02 1.07 4.13
CA THR A 50 -2.73 0.55 2.79
C THR A 50 -1.22 0.50 2.58
N LEU A 51 -0.75 -0.56 1.92
CA LEU A 51 0.67 -0.76 1.62
C LEU A 51 0.91 -0.99 0.14
N HIS A 52 1.94 -0.32 -0.38
CA HIS A 52 2.53 -0.61 -1.68
C HIS A 52 3.77 -1.48 -1.46
N PRO A 53 3.78 -2.73 -1.96
CA PRO A 53 4.90 -3.64 -1.72
C PRO A 53 6.16 -3.31 -2.55
N GLY A 54 6.08 -2.31 -3.42
CA GLY A 54 7.09 -2.01 -4.41
C GLY A 54 6.83 -2.71 -5.76
N TRP A 55 7.63 -2.40 -6.75
CA TRP A 55 7.68 -3.18 -7.99
C TRP A 55 8.67 -4.31 -7.79
N VAL A 56 8.13 -5.51 -7.56
CA VAL A 56 8.86 -6.67 -7.03
C VAL A 56 9.13 -7.69 -8.14
N GLN A 57 10.34 -8.23 -8.17
CA GLN A 57 10.76 -9.30 -9.08
C GLN A 57 10.02 -10.60 -8.74
N THR A 58 8.87 -10.77 -9.38
CA THR A 58 7.98 -11.94 -9.30
C THR A 58 7.49 -12.25 -10.71
N ASP A 59 6.71 -13.31 -10.87
CA ASP A 59 6.05 -13.62 -12.15
C ASP A 59 5.22 -12.43 -12.67
N MET A 60 4.53 -11.73 -11.78
CA MET A 60 3.75 -10.54 -12.11
C MET A 60 4.64 -9.33 -12.42
N GLY A 61 5.65 -9.07 -11.60
CA GLY A 61 6.52 -7.89 -11.72
C GLY A 61 7.56 -7.98 -12.82
N GLY A 62 7.94 -9.20 -13.18
CA GLY A 62 8.96 -9.48 -14.20
C GLY A 62 10.39 -9.26 -13.73
N PRO A 63 11.38 -9.60 -14.59
CA PRO A 63 12.80 -9.55 -14.22
C PRO A 63 13.36 -8.13 -14.12
N ASN A 64 12.68 -7.14 -14.71
CA ASN A 64 13.12 -5.74 -14.71
C ASN A 64 12.60 -4.95 -13.50
N ALA A 65 11.86 -5.60 -12.59
CA ALA A 65 11.35 -4.96 -11.38
C ALA A 65 12.51 -4.45 -10.49
N LEU A 66 12.22 -3.40 -9.73
CA LEU A 66 13.24 -2.62 -9.04
C LEU A 66 13.79 -3.28 -7.78
N ILE A 67 13.02 -4.15 -7.14
CA ILE A 67 13.41 -4.81 -5.88
C ILE A 67 13.07 -6.30 -5.93
N ASN A 68 13.78 -7.09 -5.13
CA ASN A 68 13.49 -8.52 -4.99
C ASN A 68 12.43 -8.77 -3.88
N THR A 69 11.95 -9.99 -3.78
CA THR A 69 10.94 -10.40 -2.80
C THR A 69 11.42 -10.24 -1.37
N GLU A 70 12.68 -10.53 -1.10
CA GLU A 70 13.26 -10.40 0.24
C GLU A 70 13.27 -8.95 0.71
N THR A 71 13.70 -8.01 -0.14
CA THR A 71 13.70 -6.57 0.16
C THR A 71 12.30 -6.07 0.46
N SER A 72 11.32 -6.43 -0.37
CA SER A 72 9.92 -6.05 -0.17
C SER A 72 9.37 -6.61 1.15
N ALA A 73 9.53 -7.91 1.39
CA ALA A 73 9.01 -8.57 2.58
C ALA A 73 9.65 -8.03 3.86
N THR A 74 10.96 -7.85 3.87
CA THR A 74 11.69 -7.29 5.02
C THR A 74 11.21 -5.87 5.34
N GLY A 75 11.03 -5.05 4.31
CA GLY A 75 10.52 -3.69 4.48
C GLY A 75 9.11 -3.66 5.03
N LEU A 76 8.20 -4.49 4.50
CA LEU A 76 6.83 -4.60 5.01
C LEU A 76 6.79 -5.08 6.46
N LEU A 77 7.62 -6.06 6.84
CA LEU A 77 7.72 -6.51 8.24
C LEU A 77 8.20 -5.38 9.16
N ASP A 78 9.14 -4.57 8.72
CA ASP A 78 9.61 -3.41 9.49
C ASP A 78 8.49 -2.39 9.71
N VAL A 79 7.69 -2.12 8.67
CA VAL A 79 6.50 -1.27 8.78
C VAL A 79 5.51 -1.84 9.80
N PHE A 80 5.22 -3.14 9.76
CA PHE A 80 4.31 -3.78 10.72
C PHE A 80 4.82 -3.69 12.15
N ASN A 81 6.11 -3.91 12.37
CA ASN A 81 6.72 -3.87 13.69
C ASN A 81 6.74 -2.47 14.31
N LYS A 82 6.78 -1.42 13.47
CA LYS A 82 6.78 -0.02 13.91
C LYS A 82 5.39 0.60 13.98
N ALA A 83 4.37 -0.06 13.40
CA ALA A 83 3.04 0.51 13.28
C ALA A 83 2.38 0.80 14.63
N ASP A 84 1.82 1.99 14.74
CA ASP A 84 0.97 2.44 15.84
C ASP A 84 -0.25 3.17 15.27
N MET A 85 -1.09 3.76 16.13
CA MET A 85 -2.31 4.45 15.68
C MET A 85 -2.05 5.64 14.76
N SER A 86 -0.84 6.19 14.72
CA SER A 86 -0.47 7.25 13.76
C SER A 86 -0.42 6.76 12.31
N TYR A 87 -0.35 5.44 12.11
CA TYR A 87 -0.34 4.80 10.78
C TYR A 87 -1.75 4.61 10.22
N THR A 88 -2.78 4.65 11.07
CA THR A 88 -4.15 4.38 10.61
C THR A 88 -4.61 5.42 9.58
N GLY A 89 -5.24 4.98 8.52
CA GLY A 89 -5.72 5.82 7.42
C GLY A 89 -4.62 6.32 6.49
N LYS A 90 -3.42 5.75 6.55
CA LYS A 90 -2.29 6.12 5.68
C LYS A 90 -2.05 5.10 4.57
N PHE A 91 -1.47 5.61 3.49
CA PHE A 91 -0.94 4.82 2.39
C PHE A 91 0.60 4.88 2.47
N LEU A 92 1.23 3.74 2.74
CA LEU A 92 2.68 3.63 2.91
C LEU A 92 3.28 2.70 1.85
N ASP A 93 4.55 2.85 1.58
CA ASP A 93 5.28 1.87 0.79
C ASP A 93 6.08 0.90 1.69
N TRP A 94 6.70 -0.09 1.06
CA TRP A 94 7.53 -1.09 1.73
C TRP A 94 8.71 -0.51 2.52
N ALA A 95 9.15 0.71 2.17
CA ALA A 95 10.22 1.41 2.90
C ALA A 95 9.67 2.27 4.06
N GLY A 96 8.36 2.25 4.30
CA GLY A 96 7.71 3.04 5.34
C GLY A 96 7.44 4.49 4.96
N LYS A 97 7.67 4.85 3.70
CA LYS A 97 7.40 6.21 3.21
C LYS A 97 5.91 6.40 2.95
N GLU A 98 5.35 7.50 3.45
CA GLU A 98 3.96 7.86 3.16
C GLU A 98 3.81 8.29 1.70
N ARG A 99 2.79 7.74 1.07
CA ARG A 99 2.40 8.04 -0.31
C ARG A 99 1.09 8.82 -0.34
N LYS A 100 0.90 9.61 -1.37
CA LYS A 100 -0.39 10.26 -1.63
C LYS A 100 -1.36 9.29 -2.31
N TRP A 101 -2.64 9.52 -2.02
CA TRP A 101 -3.74 8.74 -2.59
C TRP A 101 -3.93 8.95 -4.09
#